data_9507f49ea4cbb6b02a1dcc43a5ab090b
#
_entry.id   9507f49ea4cbb6b02a1dcc43a5ab090b
#
_cell.length_a   1.000
_cell.length_b   1.000
_cell.length_c   1.000
_cell.angle_alpha   90.00
_cell.angle_beta   90.00
_cell.angle_gamma   90.00
#
_symmetry.space_group_name_H-M   'P 1'
#
loop_
_entity.id
_entity.type
_entity.pdbx_description
1 polymer ?
#
loop_
_entity_poly.entity_id
_entity_poly.type
_entity_poly.pdbx_seq_one_letter_code
_entity_poly.pdbx_strand_id
1 'polypeptide(L)'
;MAIRLLLARLPGESRAAWLDDSDRLRAFRLQRDRRGPVAGDFYRARIQFLDPALKAAFVNLGNDVIGFLPFDKQHRLREGQDVLARVGRAPAEDKGPKLTLVSERELDAARPAWAAPPAATALPLRLIEGDDLFCWPDTPPNATDPGRGADRPGCVTQRLPDRIVCDDREFLQQLHQRFAAQPAVRARLALHSGPAPLFDAGLDARIAALLTPEVALPGGGYLLIEPVRTLTAIDVNAGQQRSDAGQPLSRLVNHAALVPLVEQIRLRDLSGQILVDFLQPDSHKDRQDLGERLAAALAED
;
A
#
# COMPACT_ATOMS: atom_id res chain seq x y z
N MET A 1 13.52 -18.04 2.21
CA MET A 1 13.90 -16.65 2.54
C MET A 1 13.09 -16.23 3.76
N ALA A 2 13.73 -15.90 4.86
CA ALA A 2 13.06 -15.42 6.06
C ALA A 2 12.70 -13.93 5.91
N ILE A 3 11.54 -13.53 6.42
CA ILE A 3 11.07 -12.14 6.39
C ILE A 3 10.93 -11.62 7.82
N ARG A 4 11.54 -10.47 8.08
CA ARG A 4 11.35 -9.72 9.33
C ARG A 4 10.50 -8.48 9.07
N LEU A 5 9.49 -8.29 9.90
CA LEU A 5 8.70 -7.05 9.93
C LEU A 5 9.17 -6.20 11.10
N LEU A 6 9.61 -4.99 10.81
CA LEU A 6 9.96 -3.97 11.80
C LEU A 6 8.81 -2.98 11.90
N LEU A 7 8.38 -2.69 13.13
CA LEU A 7 7.29 -1.77 13.44
C LEU A 7 7.79 -0.69 14.38
N ALA A 8 7.79 0.56 13.93
CA ALA A 8 8.15 1.70 14.76
C ALA A 8 6.94 2.61 15.00
N ARG A 9 6.78 3.06 16.25
CA ARG A 9 5.80 4.06 16.64
C ARG A 9 6.50 5.38 16.93
N LEU A 10 6.16 6.39 16.12
CA LEU A 10 6.65 7.76 16.29
C LEU A 10 5.47 8.68 16.64
N PRO A 11 5.70 9.88 17.21
CA PRO A 11 4.64 10.83 17.43
C PRO A 11 3.93 11.18 16.11
N GLY A 12 2.66 10.81 16.00
CA GLY A 12 1.83 11.11 14.84
C GLY A 12 1.94 10.13 13.66
N GLU A 13 2.82 9.12 13.73
CA GLU A 13 2.92 8.12 12.67
C GLU A 13 3.40 6.75 13.14
N SER A 14 3.03 5.73 12.41
CA SER A 14 3.55 4.37 12.56
C SER A 14 4.21 3.92 11.25
N ARG A 15 5.34 3.25 11.34
CA ARG A 15 6.13 2.76 10.21
C ARG A 15 6.22 1.24 10.25
N ALA A 16 6.16 0.62 9.08
CA ALA A 16 6.37 -0.81 8.91
C ALA A 16 7.36 -1.05 7.77
N ALA A 17 8.41 -1.82 8.03
CA ALA A 17 9.40 -2.20 7.04
C ALA A 17 9.57 -3.72 7.03
N TRP A 18 9.47 -4.32 5.85
CA TRP A 18 9.75 -5.74 5.64
C TRP A 18 11.15 -5.89 5.12
N LEU A 19 11.95 -6.67 5.83
CA LEU A 19 13.34 -6.97 5.46
C LEU A 19 13.50 -8.46 5.23
N ASP A 20 14.27 -8.84 4.21
CA ASP A 20 14.69 -10.22 4.02
C ASP A 20 15.88 -10.61 4.93
N ASP A 21 16.35 -11.86 4.81
CA ASP A 21 17.48 -12.41 5.54
C ASP A 21 18.83 -11.74 5.23
N SER A 22 18.90 -10.98 4.15
CA SER A 22 20.06 -10.15 3.76
C SER A 22 19.89 -8.67 4.14
N ASP A 23 18.92 -8.33 4.98
CA ASP A 23 18.56 -6.96 5.37
C ASP A 23 18.13 -6.05 4.21
N ARG A 24 17.73 -6.62 3.05
CA ARG A 24 17.19 -5.83 1.95
C ARG A 24 15.76 -5.42 2.26
N LEU A 25 15.43 -4.16 1.98
CA LEU A 25 14.08 -3.64 2.11
C LEU A 25 13.20 -4.25 1.01
N ARG A 26 12.19 -5.01 1.43
CA ARG A 26 11.22 -5.65 0.53
C ARG A 26 9.94 -4.85 0.40
N ALA A 27 9.56 -4.14 1.46
CA ALA A 27 8.46 -3.19 1.45
C ALA A 27 8.55 -2.20 2.59
N PHE A 28 7.83 -1.10 2.41
CA PHE A 28 7.68 -0.07 3.41
C PHE A 28 6.22 0.43 3.41
N ARG A 29 5.70 0.66 4.61
CA ARG A 29 4.40 1.30 4.82
C ARG A 29 4.51 2.35 5.90
N LEU A 30 3.76 3.43 5.72
CA LEU A 30 3.66 4.52 6.66
C LEU A 30 2.20 4.85 6.90
N GLN A 31 1.80 4.87 8.16
CA GLN A 31 0.47 5.28 8.58
C GLN A 31 0.57 6.50 9.49
N ARG A 32 -0.09 7.58 9.14
CA ARG A 32 -0.17 8.78 9.96
C ARG A 32 -1.44 8.78 10.80
N ASP A 33 -1.36 9.25 12.06
CA ASP A 33 -2.51 9.29 12.96
C ASP A 33 -3.62 10.22 12.43
N ARG A 34 -3.25 11.29 11.74
CA ARG A 34 -4.17 12.24 11.09
C ARG A 34 -4.20 12.05 9.57
N ARG A 35 -4.37 10.82 9.13
CA ARG A 35 -4.52 10.53 7.70
C ARG A 35 -5.92 10.83 7.19
N GLY A 36 -6.03 11.16 5.93
CA GLY A 36 -7.30 11.21 5.21
C GLY A 36 -8.00 9.85 5.17
N PRO A 37 -9.19 9.77 4.56
CA PRO A 37 -9.87 8.49 4.34
C PRO A 37 -9.05 7.57 3.46
N VAL A 38 -8.91 6.31 3.87
CA VAL A 38 -8.29 5.26 3.04
C VAL A 38 -9.29 4.15 2.74
N ALA A 39 -8.99 3.35 1.72
CA ALA A 39 -9.82 2.20 1.37
C ALA A 39 -9.95 1.25 2.57
N GLY A 40 -11.20 0.85 2.87
CA GLY A 40 -11.52 0.03 4.03
C GLY A 40 -11.95 0.79 5.28
N ASP A 41 -11.79 2.11 5.36
CA ASP A 41 -12.36 2.91 6.45
C ASP A 41 -13.88 2.86 6.41
N PHE A 42 -14.50 2.78 7.59
CA PHE A 42 -15.95 2.91 7.76
C PHE A 42 -16.27 4.20 8.48
N TYR A 43 -17.27 4.91 7.96
CA TYR A 43 -17.73 6.17 8.51
C TYR A 43 -19.22 6.13 8.80
N ARG A 44 -19.63 6.75 9.92
CA ARG A 44 -20.96 7.31 10.07
C ARG A 44 -20.86 8.80 9.75
N ALA A 45 -21.55 9.24 8.70
CA ALA A 45 -21.37 10.59 8.19
C ALA A 45 -22.68 11.13 7.58
N ARG A 46 -22.73 12.44 7.37
CA ARG A 46 -23.93 13.13 6.91
C ARG A 46 -23.84 13.45 5.42
N ILE A 47 -24.94 13.18 4.69
CA ILE A 47 -25.09 13.63 3.31
C ILE A 47 -25.18 15.15 3.31
N GLN A 48 -24.26 15.80 2.58
CA GLN A 48 -24.23 17.25 2.45
C GLN A 48 -25.15 17.72 1.34
N PHE A 49 -25.10 17.07 0.19
CA PHE A 49 -26.01 17.33 -0.93
C PHE A 49 -26.15 16.10 -1.84
N LEU A 50 -27.20 16.10 -2.66
CA LEU A 50 -27.47 15.08 -3.66
C LEU A 50 -27.31 15.68 -5.05
N ASP A 51 -26.68 14.92 -5.95
CA ASP A 51 -26.64 15.23 -7.38
C ASP A 51 -27.41 14.15 -8.16
N PRO A 52 -28.64 14.44 -8.57
CA PRO A 52 -29.46 13.49 -9.34
C PRO A 52 -28.88 13.19 -10.73
N ALA A 53 -28.14 14.13 -11.34
CA ALA A 53 -27.55 13.95 -12.66
C ALA A 53 -26.38 12.93 -12.61
N LEU A 54 -25.57 13.01 -11.58
CA LEU A 54 -24.50 12.05 -11.31
C LEU A 54 -24.99 10.78 -10.62
N LYS A 55 -26.25 10.73 -10.17
CA LYS A 55 -26.79 9.67 -9.31
C LYS A 55 -25.89 9.41 -8.10
N ALA A 56 -25.47 10.47 -7.45
CA ALA A 56 -24.52 10.41 -6.34
C ALA A 56 -24.90 11.33 -5.21
N ALA A 57 -24.59 10.90 -3.98
CA ALA A 57 -24.60 11.72 -2.78
C ALA A 57 -23.18 12.15 -2.45
N PHE A 58 -23.05 13.36 -1.95
CA PHE A 58 -21.80 13.90 -1.45
C PHE A 58 -21.84 13.91 0.07
N VAL A 59 -20.93 13.19 0.69
CA VAL A 59 -20.94 12.89 2.12
C VAL A 59 -19.74 13.55 2.79
N ASN A 60 -19.98 14.33 3.83
CA ASN A 60 -18.92 14.99 4.60
C ASN A 60 -18.22 13.96 5.51
N LEU A 61 -16.91 13.74 5.26
CA LEU A 61 -16.08 12.85 6.06
C LEU A 61 -15.19 13.58 7.07
N GLY A 62 -15.34 14.91 7.19
CA GLY A 62 -14.51 15.77 8.06
C GLY A 62 -13.25 16.27 7.36
N ASN A 63 -12.60 17.29 7.99
CA ASN A 63 -11.35 17.89 7.47
C ASN A 63 -11.45 18.31 6.00
N ASP A 64 -12.57 18.89 5.60
CA ASP A 64 -12.87 19.32 4.23
C ASP A 64 -12.88 18.20 3.18
N VAL A 65 -12.94 16.95 3.61
CA VAL A 65 -13.01 15.80 2.71
C VAL A 65 -14.46 15.44 2.41
N ILE A 66 -14.82 15.50 1.14
CA ILE A 66 -16.14 15.12 0.64
C ILE A 66 -16.05 13.78 -0.11
N GLY A 67 -16.78 12.81 0.38
CA GLY A 67 -16.86 11.48 -0.22
C GLY A 67 -17.94 11.41 -1.30
N PHE A 68 -17.64 10.73 -2.40
CA PHE A 68 -18.54 10.44 -3.49
C PHE A 68 -19.24 9.09 -3.28
N LEU A 69 -20.54 9.11 -3.03
CA LEU A 69 -21.37 7.95 -2.75
C LEU A 69 -22.37 7.74 -3.91
N PRO A 70 -22.09 6.85 -4.88
CA PRO A 70 -23.05 6.53 -5.91
C PRO A 70 -24.25 5.80 -5.30
N PHE A 71 -25.46 6.10 -5.77
CA PHE A 71 -26.68 5.44 -5.36
C PHE A 71 -27.56 5.09 -6.55
N ASP A 72 -28.39 4.09 -6.42
CA ASP A 72 -29.38 3.69 -7.39
C ASP A 72 -30.81 4.14 -6.97
N LYS A 73 -31.80 3.83 -7.81
CA LYS A 73 -33.20 4.19 -7.56
C LYS A 73 -33.81 3.49 -6.33
N GLN A 74 -33.16 2.45 -5.80
CA GLN A 74 -33.65 1.71 -4.63
C GLN A 74 -33.30 2.45 -3.34
N HIS A 75 -32.26 3.27 -3.33
CA HIS A 75 -31.81 4.04 -2.18
C HIS A 75 -32.49 5.41 -2.18
N ARG A 76 -33.48 5.59 -1.27
CA ARG A 76 -34.13 6.87 -1.03
C ARG A 76 -33.30 7.74 -0.08
N LEU A 77 -32.21 8.28 -0.56
CA LEU A 77 -31.35 9.16 0.21
C LEU A 77 -31.90 10.60 0.25
N ARG A 78 -31.59 11.33 1.33
CA ARG A 78 -31.98 12.73 1.52
C ARG A 78 -30.77 13.54 2.00
N GLU A 79 -30.75 14.80 1.65
CA GLU A 79 -29.78 15.75 2.22
C GLU A 79 -29.97 15.87 3.73
N GLY A 80 -28.87 16.00 4.46
CA GLY A 80 -28.88 16.00 5.92
C GLY A 80 -29.05 14.63 6.57
N GLN A 81 -29.29 13.55 5.80
CA GLN A 81 -29.41 12.19 6.29
C GLN A 81 -28.05 11.65 6.74
N ASP A 82 -28.04 10.96 7.88
CA ASP A 82 -26.87 10.21 8.33
C ASP A 82 -26.83 8.84 7.65
N VAL A 83 -25.66 8.46 7.17
CA VAL A 83 -25.41 7.21 6.46
C VAL A 83 -24.19 6.48 7.03
N LEU A 84 -24.22 5.16 6.93
CA LEU A 84 -23.04 4.33 7.09
C LEU A 84 -22.43 4.09 5.74
N ALA A 85 -21.15 4.42 5.61
CA ALA A 85 -20.43 4.28 4.37
C ALA A 85 -19.03 3.72 4.59
N ARG A 86 -18.59 2.89 3.66
CA ARG A 86 -17.24 2.37 3.59
C ARG A 86 -16.49 3.05 2.44
N VAL A 87 -15.25 3.39 2.69
CA VAL A 87 -14.35 3.90 1.65
C VAL A 87 -13.89 2.73 0.77
N GLY A 88 -14.36 2.70 -0.46
CA GLY A 88 -13.95 1.71 -1.46
C GLY A 88 -12.66 2.10 -2.19
N ARG A 89 -12.43 3.40 -2.37
CA ARG A 89 -11.22 3.96 -2.97
C ARG A 89 -10.82 5.24 -2.25
N ALA A 90 -9.54 5.36 -1.90
CA ALA A 90 -8.95 6.56 -1.32
C ALA A 90 -9.08 7.79 -2.26
N PRO A 91 -9.00 9.02 -1.73
CA PRO A 91 -8.96 10.22 -2.56
C PRO A 91 -7.74 10.18 -3.49
N ALA A 92 -7.91 10.73 -4.70
CA ALA A 92 -6.85 11.00 -5.65
C ALA A 92 -6.82 12.50 -5.94
N GLU A 93 -5.75 13.02 -6.57
CA GLU A 93 -5.49 14.45 -6.74
C GLU A 93 -6.72 15.34 -7.00
N ASP A 94 -7.60 14.94 -7.91
CA ASP A 94 -8.79 15.71 -8.30
C ASP A 94 -10.12 15.01 -7.93
N LYS A 95 -10.07 13.90 -7.18
CA LYS A 95 -11.27 13.09 -6.89
C LYS A 95 -11.33 12.73 -5.43
N GLY A 96 -12.44 13.07 -4.80
CA GLY A 96 -12.73 12.62 -3.45
C GLY A 96 -12.80 11.09 -3.33
N PRO A 97 -12.78 10.56 -2.09
CA PRO A 97 -12.88 9.14 -1.85
C PRO A 97 -14.22 8.59 -2.38
N LYS A 98 -14.19 7.42 -3.02
CA LYS A 98 -15.40 6.72 -3.45
C LYS A 98 -15.94 5.90 -2.29
N LEU A 99 -17.23 6.08 -2.01
CA LEU A 99 -17.93 5.42 -0.91
C LEU A 99 -18.89 4.35 -1.43
N THR A 100 -19.21 3.42 -0.54
CA THR A 100 -20.28 2.42 -0.71
C THR A 100 -21.13 2.43 0.55
N LEU A 101 -22.46 2.43 0.40
CA LEU A 101 -23.38 2.26 1.53
C LEU A 101 -23.15 0.89 2.16
N VAL A 102 -23.20 0.85 3.48
CA VAL A 102 -23.09 -0.39 4.25
C VAL A 102 -24.19 -0.44 5.31
N SER A 103 -24.59 -1.65 5.69
CA SER A 103 -25.52 -1.92 6.77
C SER A 103 -24.80 -1.98 8.12
N GLU A 104 -25.55 -1.83 9.23
CA GLU A 104 -25.02 -2.07 10.58
C GLU A 104 -24.44 -3.48 10.71
N ARG A 105 -25.06 -4.48 10.08
CA ARG A 105 -24.58 -5.86 10.08
C ARG A 105 -23.20 -5.99 9.42
N GLU A 106 -22.98 -5.29 8.30
CA GLU A 106 -21.67 -5.28 7.63
C GLU A 106 -20.64 -4.54 8.47
N LEU A 107 -21.01 -3.45 9.13
CA LEU A 107 -20.17 -2.73 10.07
C LEU A 107 -19.76 -3.64 11.24
N ASP A 108 -20.70 -4.33 11.87
CA ASP A 108 -20.44 -5.23 13.00
C ASP A 108 -19.56 -6.41 12.59
N ALA A 109 -19.80 -6.98 11.40
CA ALA A 109 -18.98 -8.04 10.86
C ALA A 109 -17.55 -7.58 10.51
N ALA A 110 -17.38 -6.30 10.13
CA ALA A 110 -16.08 -5.72 9.81
C ALA A 110 -15.33 -5.24 11.07
N ARG A 111 -16.04 -5.09 12.21
CA ARG A 111 -15.42 -4.60 13.46
C ARG A 111 -14.46 -5.64 14.03
N PRO A 112 -13.19 -5.28 14.23
CA PRO A 112 -12.26 -6.18 14.89
C PRO A 112 -12.73 -6.48 16.32
N ALA A 113 -12.57 -7.70 16.77
CA ALA A 113 -13.00 -8.13 18.13
C ALA A 113 -12.35 -7.34 19.28
N TRP A 114 -11.23 -6.65 19.00
CA TRP A 114 -10.50 -5.80 19.96
C TRP A 114 -10.92 -4.33 19.93
N ALA A 115 -11.66 -3.88 18.89
CA ALA A 115 -12.05 -2.48 18.74
C ALA A 115 -13.25 -2.17 19.64
N ALA A 116 -13.03 -1.31 20.64
CA ALA A 116 -14.13 -0.74 21.41
C ALA A 116 -15.04 0.12 20.50
N PRO A 117 -16.34 0.16 20.74
CA PRO A 117 -17.22 1.08 20.04
C PRO A 117 -16.76 2.52 20.32
N PRO A 118 -16.74 3.40 19.30
CA PRO A 118 -16.34 4.80 19.52
C PRO A 118 -17.32 5.49 20.48
N ALA A 119 -16.75 6.19 21.46
CA ALA A 119 -17.53 6.96 22.44
C ALA A 119 -18.11 8.27 21.87
N ALA A 120 -17.64 8.71 20.71
CA ALA A 120 -18.05 9.97 20.11
C ALA A 120 -19.41 9.86 19.41
N THR A 121 -20.24 10.90 19.56
CA THR A 121 -21.55 11.02 18.93
C THR A 121 -21.59 12.06 17.82
N ALA A 122 -20.54 12.92 17.73
CA ALA A 122 -20.46 13.97 16.71
C ALA A 122 -20.08 13.40 15.34
N LEU A 123 -20.78 13.85 14.29
CA LEU A 123 -20.51 13.47 12.91
C LEU A 123 -19.62 14.51 12.21
N PRO A 124 -18.79 14.09 11.28
CA PRO A 124 -18.53 12.73 10.83
C PRO A 124 -17.69 11.93 11.83
N LEU A 125 -17.94 10.62 11.90
CA LEU A 125 -17.26 9.71 12.81
C LEU A 125 -16.66 8.54 12.04
N ARG A 126 -15.34 8.36 12.12
CA ARG A 126 -14.66 7.16 11.63
C ARG A 126 -14.89 6.03 12.63
N LEU A 127 -15.55 4.96 12.19
CA LEU A 127 -15.96 3.83 13.03
C LEU A 127 -14.94 2.70 13.03
N ILE A 128 -14.33 2.45 11.90
CA ILE A 128 -13.29 1.44 11.69
C ILE A 128 -12.21 2.06 10.81
N GLU A 129 -10.97 1.91 11.20
CA GLU A 129 -9.83 2.28 10.38
C GLU A 129 -9.44 1.14 9.46
N GLY A 130 -9.34 1.40 8.17
CA GLY A 130 -8.70 0.52 7.20
C GLY A 130 -7.23 0.36 7.56
N ASP A 131 -6.70 -0.84 7.42
CA ASP A 131 -5.36 -1.16 7.89
C ASP A 131 -4.38 -1.31 6.74
N ASP A 132 -3.43 -0.37 6.65
CA ASP A 132 -2.37 -0.38 5.64
C ASP A 132 -1.04 -0.93 6.14
N LEU A 133 -0.85 -1.04 7.49
CA LEU A 133 0.41 -1.50 8.08
C LEU A 133 0.57 -3.02 8.07
N PHE A 134 -0.54 -3.76 8.07
CA PHE A 134 -0.53 -5.22 8.25
C PHE A 134 -1.17 -5.93 7.07
N CYS A 135 -0.65 -5.69 5.88
CA CYS A 135 -1.11 -6.40 4.69
C CYS A 135 -0.26 -7.65 4.47
N TRP A 136 -0.75 -8.80 4.95
CA TRP A 136 -0.27 -10.12 4.56
C TRP A 136 -1.47 -11.06 4.35
N PRO A 137 -1.33 -12.11 3.49
CA PRO A 137 -2.47 -12.92 3.02
C PRO A 137 -3.11 -13.79 4.09
N ASP A 138 -2.35 -14.21 5.10
CA ASP A 138 -2.85 -15.06 6.20
C ASP A 138 -3.67 -14.29 7.25
N THR A 139 -3.85 -12.98 7.07
CA THR A 139 -4.90 -12.26 7.78
C THR A 139 -6.20 -12.74 7.14
N PRO A 140 -7.05 -13.54 7.84
CA PRO A 140 -8.28 -14.02 7.22
C PRO A 140 -9.02 -12.80 6.68
N PRO A 141 -9.45 -12.81 5.41
CA PRO A 141 -10.32 -11.78 4.92
C PRO A 141 -11.47 -11.71 5.92
N ASN A 142 -11.72 -10.53 6.50
CA ASN A 142 -12.99 -10.34 7.19
C ASN A 142 -14.02 -10.91 6.23
N ALA A 143 -14.80 -11.91 6.67
CA ALA A 143 -15.68 -12.71 5.84
C ALA A 143 -16.71 -11.88 5.02
N THR A 144 -16.67 -10.57 5.15
CA THR A 144 -17.53 -9.57 4.53
C THR A 144 -16.88 -8.83 3.37
N ASP A 145 -15.62 -9.11 3.01
CA ASP A 145 -14.95 -8.43 1.90
C ASP A 145 -14.41 -9.43 0.85
N PRO A 146 -15.27 -9.90 -0.07
CA PRO A 146 -14.85 -10.78 -1.17
C PRO A 146 -13.86 -10.11 -2.14
N GLY A 147 -13.65 -8.78 -2.04
CA GLY A 147 -12.67 -8.02 -2.82
C GLY A 147 -11.33 -7.80 -2.10
N ARG A 148 -11.16 -8.28 -0.86
CA ARG A 148 -9.89 -8.27 -0.11
C ARG A 148 -9.06 -9.55 -0.29
N GLY A 149 -9.41 -10.38 -1.27
CA GLY A 149 -8.57 -11.48 -1.70
C GLY A 149 -7.24 -11.01 -2.28
N ALA A 150 -6.38 -11.95 -2.61
CA ALA A 150 -4.99 -11.85 -3.05
C ALA A 150 -4.64 -10.79 -4.13
N ASP A 151 -5.60 -10.04 -4.65
CA ASP A 151 -5.45 -9.04 -5.71
C ASP A 151 -5.25 -7.59 -5.19
N ARG A 152 -4.81 -7.39 -3.95
CA ARG A 152 -4.40 -6.05 -3.54
C ARG A 152 -3.02 -5.75 -4.12
N PRO A 153 -2.89 -4.82 -5.08
CA PRO A 153 -1.58 -4.31 -5.44
C PRO A 153 -0.92 -3.76 -4.17
N GLY A 154 0.26 -4.26 -3.84
CA GLY A 154 0.99 -3.85 -2.65
C GLY A 154 0.92 -4.78 -1.44
N CYS A 155 0.29 -5.95 -1.51
CA CYS A 155 0.47 -6.99 -0.51
C CYS A 155 1.86 -7.59 -0.65
N VAL A 156 2.71 -7.32 0.34
CA VAL A 156 4.16 -7.46 0.22
C VAL A 156 4.68 -8.88 0.28
N THR A 157 3.95 -9.75 0.89
CA THR A 157 4.34 -11.17 0.98
C THR A 157 3.10 -12.03 1.07
N GLN A 158 3.08 -13.11 0.30
CA GLN A 158 2.07 -14.17 0.45
C GLN A 158 2.33 -15.01 1.72
N ARG A 159 3.24 -14.59 2.58
CA ARG A 159 3.67 -15.34 3.75
C ARG A 159 3.75 -14.44 4.98
N LEU A 160 3.27 -14.96 6.10
CA LEU A 160 3.42 -14.34 7.41
C LEU A 160 4.90 -14.13 7.75
N PRO A 161 5.32 -12.92 8.18
CA PRO A 161 6.70 -12.66 8.59
C PRO A 161 7.18 -13.67 9.65
N ASP A 162 8.42 -14.10 9.56
CA ASP A 162 9.00 -15.06 10.52
C ASP A 162 9.23 -14.41 11.90
N ARG A 163 9.42 -13.10 11.91
CA ARG A 163 9.54 -12.29 13.14
C ARG A 163 8.94 -10.91 12.94
N ILE A 164 8.23 -10.41 13.96
CA ILE A 164 7.63 -9.07 13.99
C ILE A 164 8.23 -8.36 15.21
N VAL A 165 9.02 -7.31 14.96
CA VAL A 165 9.74 -6.57 16.01
C VAL A 165 9.14 -5.17 16.12
N CYS A 166 8.75 -4.78 17.32
CA CYS A 166 8.18 -3.47 17.62
C CYS A 166 9.07 -2.72 18.63
N ASP A 167 9.28 -1.43 18.46
CA ASP A 167 10.07 -0.58 19.34
C ASP A 167 9.27 0.02 20.50
N ASP A 168 7.94 0.00 20.42
CA ASP A 168 7.04 0.58 21.41
C ASP A 168 6.29 -0.52 22.19
N ARG A 169 6.37 -0.47 23.53
CA ARG A 169 5.76 -1.47 24.40
C ARG A 169 4.23 -1.42 24.39
N GLU A 170 3.67 -0.23 24.39
CA GLU A 170 2.21 -0.06 24.37
C GLU A 170 1.64 -0.52 23.03
N PHE A 171 2.28 -0.14 21.96
CA PHE A 171 1.92 -0.61 20.62
C PHE A 171 2.02 -2.14 20.50
N LEU A 172 3.07 -2.75 21.03
CA LEU A 172 3.20 -4.21 21.07
C LEU A 172 2.02 -4.86 21.84
N GLN A 173 1.61 -4.27 22.96
CA GLN A 173 0.47 -4.76 23.72
C GLN A 173 -0.84 -4.65 22.91
N GLN A 174 -1.04 -3.55 22.19
CA GLN A 174 -2.17 -3.39 21.26
C GLN A 174 -2.16 -4.47 20.17
N LEU A 175 -0.97 -4.78 19.62
CA LEU A 175 -0.82 -5.86 18.64
C LEU A 175 -1.17 -7.24 19.21
N HIS A 176 -0.74 -7.54 20.43
CA HIS A 176 -1.13 -8.78 21.11
C HIS A 176 -2.65 -8.91 21.32
N GLN A 177 -3.33 -7.80 21.61
CA GLN A 177 -4.79 -7.75 21.71
C GLN A 177 -5.46 -7.91 20.33
N ARG A 178 -4.97 -7.17 19.34
CA ARG A 178 -5.45 -7.20 17.97
C ARG A 178 -5.40 -8.61 17.37
N PHE A 179 -4.31 -9.30 17.58
CA PHE A 179 -4.09 -10.66 17.06
C PHE A 179 -4.41 -11.76 18.09
N ALA A 180 -5.31 -11.48 19.06
CA ALA A 180 -5.66 -12.43 20.10
C ALA A 180 -6.15 -13.77 19.55
N ALA A 181 -6.91 -13.75 18.45
CA ALA A 181 -7.43 -14.94 17.75
C ALA A 181 -6.41 -15.61 16.80
N GLN A 182 -5.19 -15.04 16.65
CA GLN A 182 -4.17 -15.51 15.71
C GLN A 182 -2.88 -15.89 16.45
N PRO A 183 -2.80 -17.08 17.07
CA PRO A 183 -1.64 -17.47 17.88
C PRO A 183 -0.34 -17.53 17.08
N ALA A 184 -0.40 -17.86 15.79
CA ALA A 184 0.78 -17.89 14.91
C ALA A 184 1.40 -16.51 14.70
N VAL A 185 0.61 -15.44 14.64
CA VAL A 185 1.08 -14.04 14.58
C VAL A 185 1.65 -13.62 15.93
N ARG A 186 0.91 -13.90 17.01
CA ARG A 186 1.32 -13.52 18.38
C ARG A 186 2.66 -14.12 18.79
N ALA A 187 2.92 -15.37 18.40
CA ALA A 187 4.19 -16.05 18.72
C ALA A 187 5.41 -15.39 18.06
N ARG A 188 5.20 -14.55 17.03
CA ARG A 188 6.27 -13.86 16.28
C ARG A 188 6.49 -12.42 16.72
N LEU A 189 5.60 -11.89 17.55
CA LEU A 189 5.70 -10.55 18.10
C LEU A 189 6.82 -10.48 19.15
N ALA A 190 7.69 -9.50 19.03
CA ALA A 190 8.79 -9.27 19.95
C ALA A 190 9.03 -7.77 20.17
N LEU A 191 9.41 -7.39 21.39
CA LEU A 191 9.87 -6.04 21.69
C LEU A 191 11.33 -5.89 21.24
N HIS A 192 11.64 -4.78 20.60
CA HIS A 192 13.02 -4.37 20.37
C HIS A 192 13.66 -3.97 21.70
N SER A 193 14.80 -4.57 22.01
CA SER A 193 15.52 -4.32 23.27
C SER A 193 16.97 -3.88 23.05
N GLY A 194 17.38 -3.68 21.80
CA GLY A 194 18.72 -3.22 21.44
C GLY A 194 18.95 -1.73 21.74
N PRO A 195 20.21 -1.30 21.91
CA PRO A 195 20.54 0.10 22.14
C PRO A 195 20.40 0.97 20.89
N ALA A 196 20.50 0.39 19.71
CA ALA A 196 20.32 1.09 18.43
C ALA A 196 18.83 1.24 18.11
N PRO A 197 18.40 2.31 17.43
CA PRO A 197 17.03 2.45 16.98
C PRO A 197 16.65 1.32 16.02
N LEU A 198 15.38 0.89 16.07
CA LEU A 198 14.87 -0.18 15.20
C LEU A 198 14.94 0.21 13.70
N PHE A 199 14.67 1.49 13.41
CA PHE A 199 14.91 2.12 12.12
C PHE A 199 16.23 2.89 12.22
N ASP A 200 17.32 2.24 11.84
CA ASP A 200 18.64 2.85 11.84
C ASP A 200 18.83 3.81 10.64
N ALA A 201 19.93 4.57 10.67
CA ALA A 201 20.25 5.53 9.61
C ALA A 201 20.39 4.88 8.22
N GLY A 202 20.81 3.62 8.15
CA GLY A 202 20.92 2.88 6.89
C GLY A 202 19.56 2.51 6.31
N LEU A 203 18.61 2.11 7.15
CA LEU A 203 17.24 1.83 6.74
C LEU A 203 16.52 3.12 6.35
N ASP A 204 16.66 4.18 7.14
CA ASP A 204 16.08 5.49 6.83
C ASP A 204 16.62 6.06 5.51
N ALA A 205 17.91 5.92 5.22
CA ALA A 205 18.49 6.32 3.96
C ALA A 205 17.91 5.54 2.75
N ARG A 206 17.68 4.23 2.91
CA ARG A 206 17.04 3.39 1.88
C ARG A 206 15.58 3.80 1.65
N ILE A 207 14.86 4.13 2.70
CA ILE A 207 13.48 4.63 2.61
C ILE A 207 13.46 6.00 1.92
N ALA A 208 14.37 6.91 2.30
CA ALA A 208 14.49 8.22 1.67
C ALA A 208 14.83 8.14 0.18
N ALA A 209 15.62 7.16 -0.23
CA ALA A 209 15.95 6.93 -1.64
C ALA A 209 14.73 6.57 -2.50
N LEU A 210 13.63 6.06 -1.90
CA LEU A 210 12.38 5.81 -2.62
C LEU A 210 11.67 7.10 -3.07
N LEU A 211 12.05 8.25 -2.53
CA LEU A 211 11.50 9.56 -2.89
C LEU A 211 12.28 10.22 -4.05
N THR A 212 13.45 9.70 -4.41
CA THR A 212 14.22 10.20 -5.54
C THR A 212 13.76 9.56 -6.85
N PRO A 213 13.64 10.31 -7.96
CA PRO A 213 13.20 9.73 -9.23
C PRO A 213 14.23 8.79 -9.83
N GLU A 214 15.52 8.98 -9.56
CA GLU A 214 16.62 8.20 -10.14
C GLU A 214 16.97 6.99 -9.28
N VAL A 215 17.15 5.84 -9.92
CA VAL A 215 17.54 4.58 -9.29
C VAL A 215 18.72 3.98 -10.06
N ALA A 216 19.87 3.90 -9.42
CA ALA A 216 21.07 3.33 -10.03
C ALA A 216 20.89 1.84 -10.38
N LEU A 217 21.38 1.44 -11.54
CA LEU A 217 21.41 0.06 -11.99
C LEU A 217 22.79 -0.58 -11.78
N PRO A 218 22.84 -1.90 -11.59
CA PRO A 218 24.10 -2.64 -11.65
C PRO A 218 24.80 -2.38 -12.99
N GLY A 219 26.07 -1.98 -12.94
CA GLY A 219 26.86 -1.71 -14.13
C GLY A 219 26.92 -0.25 -14.57
N GLY A 220 26.17 0.68 -13.93
CA GLY A 220 26.33 2.13 -14.12
C GLY A 220 25.25 2.81 -14.95
N GLY A 221 24.18 2.10 -15.31
CA GLY A 221 22.92 2.69 -15.82
C GLY A 221 22.03 3.17 -14.69
N TYR A 222 20.85 3.67 -15.02
CA TYR A 222 19.83 4.08 -14.04
C TYR A 222 18.41 3.99 -14.63
N LEU A 223 17.42 3.86 -13.71
CA LEU A 223 16.00 4.09 -14.02
C LEU A 223 15.67 5.54 -13.64
N LEU A 224 14.85 6.19 -14.43
CA LEU A 224 14.18 7.44 -14.08
C LEU A 224 12.70 7.15 -13.92
N ILE A 225 12.14 7.32 -12.71
CA ILE A 225 10.76 6.98 -12.38
C ILE A 225 9.98 8.27 -12.11
N GLU A 226 9.04 8.59 -12.98
CA GLU A 226 8.26 9.81 -12.93
C GLU A 226 6.76 9.51 -12.91
N PRO A 227 6.10 9.66 -11.75
CA PRO A 227 4.65 9.64 -11.71
C PRO A 227 4.11 10.89 -12.41
N VAL A 228 3.34 10.66 -13.48
CA VAL A 228 2.60 11.72 -14.15
C VAL A 228 1.10 11.55 -13.88
N ARG A 229 0.28 12.53 -14.29
CA ARG A 229 -1.14 12.59 -13.89
C ARG A 229 -1.97 11.34 -14.24
N THR A 230 -1.63 10.62 -15.29
CA THR A 230 -2.43 9.51 -15.82
C THR A 230 -1.73 8.16 -15.76
N LEU A 231 -0.42 8.14 -15.59
CA LEU A 231 0.39 6.94 -15.59
C LEU A 231 1.71 7.17 -14.82
N THR A 232 2.48 6.13 -14.59
CA THR A 232 3.89 6.27 -14.18
C THR A 232 4.77 6.00 -15.40
N ALA A 233 5.63 6.95 -15.75
CA ALA A 233 6.65 6.78 -16.78
C ALA A 233 7.95 6.31 -16.13
N ILE A 234 8.58 5.30 -16.74
CA ILE A 234 9.87 4.77 -16.30
C ILE A 234 10.79 4.70 -17.53
N ASP A 235 11.88 5.43 -17.49
CA ASP A 235 12.89 5.44 -18.53
C ASP A 235 14.13 4.65 -18.08
N VAL A 236 14.65 3.79 -18.96
CA VAL A 236 15.84 2.97 -18.72
C VAL A 236 17.03 3.58 -19.44
N ASN A 237 17.99 4.08 -18.67
CA ASN A 237 19.16 4.76 -19.20
C ASN A 237 20.43 3.94 -19.03
N ALA A 238 21.26 3.91 -20.08
CA ALA A 238 22.56 3.26 -20.04
C ALA A 238 23.59 4.02 -19.19
N GLY A 239 23.39 5.34 -18.99
CA GLY A 239 24.35 6.17 -18.28
C GLY A 239 25.74 6.11 -18.92
N GLN A 240 26.72 5.77 -18.09
CA GLN A 240 28.11 5.60 -18.55
C GLN A 240 28.51 4.12 -18.79
N GLN A 241 27.51 3.22 -18.73
CA GLN A 241 27.75 1.79 -18.94
C GLN A 241 28.27 1.55 -20.36
N ARG A 242 29.27 0.69 -20.48
CA ARG A 242 29.85 0.28 -21.76
C ARG A 242 29.63 -1.20 -21.97
N SER A 243 29.44 -1.58 -23.21
CA SER A 243 29.41 -2.99 -23.61
C SER A 243 30.82 -3.52 -23.72
N ASP A 244 31.11 -4.64 -23.06
CA ASP A 244 32.27 -5.43 -23.36
C ASP A 244 32.08 -6.18 -24.70
N ALA A 245 33.15 -6.46 -25.40
CA ALA A 245 33.13 -7.06 -26.74
C ALA A 245 32.26 -8.32 -26.77
N GLY A 246 31.12 -8.25 -27.48
CA GLY A 246 30.27 -9.39 -27.79
C GLY A 246 28.81 -9.38 -27.30
N GLN A 247 28.41 -8.44 -26.45
CA GLN A 247 26.99 -8.28 -26.09
C GLN A 247 26.47 -6.87 -26.41
N PRO A 248 25.28 -6.75 -27.00
CA PRO A 248 24.64 -5.45 -27.18
C PRO A 248 24.41 -4.71 -25.87
N LEU A 249 24.74 -3.42 -25.83
CA LEU A 249 24.55 -2.57 -24.66
C LEU A 249 23.09 -2.54 -24.20
N SER A 250 22.17 -2.47 -25.16
CA SER A 250 20.72 -2.50 -24.93
C SER A 250 20.30 -3.73 -24.13
N ARG A 251 20.79 -4.90 -24.54
CA ARG A 251 20.48 -6.17 -23.85
C ARG A 251 21.04 -6.19 -22.42
N LEU A 252 22.29 -5.76 -22.25
CA LEU A 252 22.97 -5.74 -20.95
C LEU A 252 22.22 -4.83 -19.95
N VAL A 253 21.90 -3.60 -20.36
CA VAL A 253 21.22 -2.60 -19.53
C VAL A 253 19.77 -3.01 -19.24
N ASN A 254 19.02 -3.43 -20.27
CA ASN A 254 17.63 -3.84 -20.11
C ASN A 254 17.49 -5.02 -19.13
N HIS A 255 18.39 -6.02 -19.23
CA HIS A 255 18.35 -7.15 -18.29
C HIS A 255 18.77 -6.73 -16.87
N ALA A 256 19.76 -5.85 -16.72
CA ALA A 256 20.13 -5.31 -15.42
C ALA A 256 19.02 -4.48 -14.76
N ALA A 257 18.14 -3.90 -15.56
CA ALA A 257 17.02 -3.07 -15.11
C ALA A 257 15.84 -3.90 -14.53
N LEU A 258 15.65 -5.16 -14.94
CA LEU A 258 14.44 -5.93 -14.62
C LEU A 258 14.20 -6.08 -13.12
N VAL A 259 15.18 -6.53 -12.36
CA VAL A 259 15.04 -6.72 -10.91
C VAL A 259 14.83 -5.40 -10.18
N PRO A 260 15.67 -4.35 -10.39
CA PRO A 260 15.42 -3.04 -9.79
C PRO A 260 14.06 -2.44 -10.17
N LEU A 261 13.61 -2.60 -11.41
CA LEU A 261 12.33 -2.11 -11.87
C LEU A 261 11.17 -2.71 -11.05
N VAL A 262 11.12 -4.03 -10.94
CA VAL A 262 10.07 -4.74 -10.18
C VAL A 262 10.15 -4.37 -8.69
N GLU A 263 11.35 -4.32 -8.11
CA GLU A 263 11.55 -3.87 -6.72
C GLU A 263 11.02 -2.44 -6.49
N GLN A 264 11.27 -1.52 -7.43
CA GLN A 264 10.80 -0.13 -7.29
C GLN A 264 9.29 0.00 -7.47
N ILE A 265 8.68 -0.77 -8.36
CA ILE A 265 7.22 -0.82 -8.51
C ILE A 265 6.58 -1.19 -7.17
N ARG A 266 7.09 -2.24 -6.51
CA ARG A 266 6.60 -2.70 -5.21
C ARG A 266 6.90 -1.71 -4.08
N LEU A 267 8.16 -1.28 -3.95
CA LEU A 267 8.61 -0.44 -2.84
C LEU A 267 7.93 0.93 -2.83
N ARG A 268 7.63 1.48 -4.02
CA ARG A 268 6.93 2.77 -4.19
C ARG A 268 5.42 2.62 -4.26
N ASP A 269 4.90 1.39 -4.17
CA ASP A 269 3.46 1.10 -4.30
C ASP A 269 2.86 1.66 -5.60
N LEU A 270 3.61 1.57 -6.70
CA LEU A 270 3.17 2.08 -8.00
C LEU A 270 2.01 1.22 -8.50
N SER A 271 0.95 1.88 -8.94
CA SER A 271 -0.28 1.23 -9.40
C SER A 271 -0.85 1.92 -10.63
N GLY A 272 -1.81 1.28 -11.27
CA GLY A 272 -2.42 1.80 -12.49
C GLY A 272 -1.57 1.49 -13.73
N GLN A 273 -1.56 2.41 -14.70
CA GLN A 273 -0.79 2.23 -15.91
C GLN A 273 0.67 2.63 -15.69
N ILE A 274 1.59 1.72 -15.97
CA ILE A 274 3.04 1.94 -15.90
C ILE A 274 3.58 1.76 -17.32
N LEU A 275 4.22 2.80 -17.84
CA LEU A 275 4.91 2.78 -19.13
C LEU A 275 6.41 2.69 -18.89
N VAL A 276 7.05 1.65 -19.44
CA VAL A 276 8.50 1.48 -19.33
C VAL A 276 9.13 1.65 -20.71
N ASP A 277 10.02 2.62 -20.84
CA ASP A 277 10.81 2.83 -22.05
C ASP A 277 12.18 2.16 -21.88
N PHE A 278 12.31 1.00 -22.52
CA PHE A 278 13.56 0.23 -22.55
C PHE A 278 14.47 0.69 -23.69
N LEU A 279 15.78 0.53 -23.55
CA LEU A 279 16.69 0.71 -24.69
C LEU A 279 16.26 -0.21 -25.83
N GLN A 280 16.29 0.34 -27.06
CA GLN A 280 15.87 -0.38 -28.27
C GLN A 280 16.55 -1.75 -28.39
N PRO A 281 15.82 -2.87 -28.29
CA PRO A 281 16.41 -4.19 -28.50
C PRO A 281 16.90 -4.38 -29.94
N ASP A 282 18.06 -5.04 -30.12
CA ASP A 282 18.70 -5.18 -31.42
C ASP A 282 17.98 -6.17 -32.34
N SER A 283 17.19 -7.09 -31.79
CA SER A 283 16.46 -8.08 -32.54
C SER A 283 15.06 -8.34 -32.00
N HIS A 284 14.18 -8.93 -32.82
CA HIS A 284 12.87 -9.39 -32.39
C HIS A 284 12.98 -10.44 -31.24
N LYS A 285 14.01 -11.29 -31.31
CA LYS A 285 14.26 -12.30 -30.28
C LYS A 285 14.64 -11.66 -28.94
N ASP A 286 15.46 -10.62 -28.94
CA ASP A 286 15.83 -9.90 -27.72
C ASP A 286 14.63 -9.18 -27.09
N ARG A 287 13.73 -8.65 -27.93
CA ARG A 287 12.46 -8.05 -27.45
C ARG A 287 11.57 -9.08 -26.78
N GLN A 288 11.46 -10.26 -27.39
CA GLN A 288 10.64 -11.33 -26.83
C GLN A 288 11.23 -11.85 -25.52
N ASP A 289 12.55 -12.13 -25.45
CA ASP A 289 13.26 -12.56 -24.23
C ASP A 289 13.10 -11.54 -23.09
N LEU A 290 13.22 -10.23 -23.40
CA LEU A 290 12.99 -9.16 -22.43
C LEU A 290 11.56 -9.19 -21.87
N GLY A 291 10.56 -9.33 -22.72
CA GLY A 291 9.16 -9.43 -22.33
C GLY A 291 8.85 -10.63 -21.44
N GLU A 292 9.37 -11.80 -21.82
CA GLU A 292 9.21 -13.04 -21.04
C GLU A 292 9.87 -12.94 -19.66
N ARG A 293 11.07 -12.38 -19.56
CA ARG A 293 11.78 -12.15 -18.30
C ARG A 293 11.08 -11.12 -17.42
N LEU A 294 10.58 -10.04 -18.01
CA LEU A 294 9.80 -9.05 -17.25
C LEU A 294 8.53 -9.68 -16.68
N ALA A 295 7.81 -10.46 -17.48
CA ALA A 295 6.61 -11.16 -17.02
C ALA A 295 6.91 -12.15 -15.90
N ALA A 296 8.02 -12.91 -16.01
CA ALA A 296 8.47 -13.81 -14.96
C ALA A 296 8.84 -13.06 -13.67
N ALA A 297 9.59 -11.96 -13.76
CA ALA A 297 9.98 -11.15 -12.60
C ALA A 297 8.77 -10.55 -11.88
N LEU A 298 7.76 -10.10 -12.62
CA LEU A 298 6.50 -9.59 -12.04
C LEU A 298 5.63 -10.70 -11.42
N ALA A 299 5.74 -11.94 -11.89
CA ALA A 299 5.00 -13.06 -11.33
C ALA A 299 5.62 -13.62 -10.04
N GLU A 300 6.93 -13.45 -9.84
CA GLU A 300 7.65 -13.85 -8.62
C GLU A 300 7.47 -12.85 -7.47
N ASP A 301 6.96 -11.66 -7.75
CA ASP A 301 6.74 -10.57 -6.81
C ASP A 301 5.31 -10.57 -6.30
#